data_a7e66019472ce7e9217b747061aebce2
#
_entry.id   a7e66019472ce7e9217b747061aebce2
#
_cell.length_a   1.000
_cell.length_b   1.000
_cell.length_c   1.000
_cell.angle_alpha   90.00
_cell.angle_beta   90.00
_cell.angle_gamma   90.00
#
_symmetry.space_group_name_H-M   'P 1'
#
loop_
_entity.id
_entity.type
_entity.pdbx_description
1 polymer ?
#
loop_
_entity_poly.entity_id
_entity_poly.type
_entity_poly.pdbx_seq_one_letter_code
_entity_poly.pdbx_strand_id
1 'polypeptide(L)' 'LGCTHYPFAKKAIEAVVGKDVQIFDGGEGTAREMRRRMQCASLINPSKEKGTVKFINSKDTEEERELCEFLLNLKM' A
#
# COMPACT_ATOMS: atom_id res chain seq x y z
N LEU A 1 2.47 -11.27 7.19
CA LEU A 1 2.77 -11.49 5.77
C LEU A 1 4.08 -10.80 5.40
N GLY A 2 5.05 -11.57 4.99
CA GLY A 2 6.39 -11.08 4.65
C GLY A 2 6.62 -10.83 3.16
N CYS A 3 5.56 -10.56 2.41
CA CYS A 3 5.58 -10.37 0.97
C CYS A 3 4.89 -9.05 0.61
N THR A 4 5.32 -8.41 -0.46
CA THR A 4 4.71 -7.17 -0.92
C THR A 4 3.36 -7.38 -1.60
N HIS A 5 3.07 -8.58 -2.10
CA HIS A 5 1.85 -8.88 -2.84
C HIS A 5 0.74 -9.50 -1.98
N TYR A 6 1.09 -10.33 -1.01
CA TYR A 6 0.11 -11.05 -0.19
C TYR A 6 -0.83 -10.16 0.64
N PRO A 7 -0.46 -8.96 1.08
CA PRO A 7 -1.43 -8.08 1.74
C PRO A 7 -2.68 -7.78 0.91
N PHE A 8 -2.58 -7.80 -0.41
CA PHE A 8 -3.75 -7.64 -1.28
C PHE A 8 -4.73 -8.82 -1.20
N ALA A 9 -4.26 -9.97 -0.75
CA ALA A 9 -5.09 -11.17 -0.55
C ALA A 9 -5.49 -11.37 0.91
N LYS A 10 -5.30 -10.40 1.78
CA LYS A 10 -5.51 -10.52 3.22
C LYS A 10 -6.90 -11.03 3.57
N LYS A 11 -7.95 -10.51 2.93
CA LYS A 11 -9.32 -10.94 3.18
C LYS A 11 -9.57 -12.40 2.84
N ALA A 12 -8.97 -12.88 1.73
CA ALA A 12 -9.07 -14.27 1.33
C ALA A 12 -8.35 -15.19 2.32
N ILE A 13 -7.18 -14.77 2.82
CA ILE A 13 -6.42 -15.51 3.81
C ILE A 13 -7.19 -15.56 5.14
N GLU A 14 -7.78 -14.46 5.57
CA GLU A 14 -8.61 -14.40 6.77
C GLU A 14 -9.77 -15.39 6.71
N ALA A 15 -10.40 -15.53 5.56
CA ALA A 15 -11.50 -16.46 5.36
C ALA A 15 -11.08 -17.92 5.54
N VAL A 16 -9.82 -18.26 5.23
CA VAL A 16 -9.29 -19.62 5.35
C VAL A 16 -8.83 -19.90 6.78
N VAL A 17 -8.07 -19.00 7.40
CA VAL A 17 -7.45 -19.24 8.71
C VAL A 17 -8.40 -19.00 9.88
N GLY A 18 -9.49 -18.28 9.68
CA GLY A 18 -10.49 -18.04 10.71
C GLY A 18 -10.20 -16.82 11.57
N LYS A 19 -11.15 -16.50 12.46
CA LYS A 19 -11.13 -15.28 13.29
C LYS A 19 -10.10 -15.30 14.41
N ASP A 20 -9.64 -16.49 14.80
CA ASP A 20 -8.70 -16.64 15.91
C ASP A 20 -7.24 -16.40 15.51
N VAL A 21 -6.99 -16.22 14.22
CA VAL A 21 -5.66 -15.97 13.69
C VAL A 21 -5.54 -14.51 13.26
N GLN A 22 -4.63 -13.79 13.87
CA GLN A 22 -4.31 -12.42 13.48
C GLN A 22 -3.34 -12.40 12.31
N ILE A 23 -3.62 -11.55 11.34
CA ILE A 23 -2.76 -11.39 10.16
C ILE A 23 -2.06 -10.04 10.23
N PHE A 24 -0.73 -10.08 10.17
CA PHE A 24 0.11 -8.89 10.21
C PHE A 24 0.83 -8.71 8.88
N ASP A 25 0.98 -7.45 8.47
CA ASP A 25 1.87 -7.05 7.40
C ASP A 25 2.56 -5.73 7.77
N GLY A 26 3.60 -5.37 7.04
CA GLY A 26 4.43 -4.21 7.36
C GLY A 26 3.99 -2.90 6.72
N GLY A 27 2.94 -2.90 5.90
CA GLY A 27 2.58 -1.74 5.09
C GLY A 27 2.29 -0.48 5.88
N GLU A 28 1.33 -0.54 6.79
CA GLU A 28 0.93 0.62 7.59
C GLU A 28 2.03 1.08 8.54
N GLY A 29 2.69 0.13 9.22
CA GLY A 29 3.78 0.46 10.14
C GLY A 29 4.96 1.11 9.43
N THR A 30 5.32 0.62 8.25
CA THR A 30 6.38 1.21 7.43
C THR A 30 6.03 2.62 6.99
N ALA A 31 4.81 2.85 6.55
CA ALA A 31 4.34 4.18 6.14
C ALA A 31 4.37 5.17 7.31
N ARG A 32 3.93 4.75 8.49
CA ARG A 32 3.97 5.59 9.71
C ARG A 32 5.41 5.93 10.10
N GLU A 33 6.32 4.98 10.04
CA GLU A 33 7.72 5.21 10.38
C GLU A 33 8.39 6.16 9.38
N MET A 34 8.08 6.01 8.09
CA MET A 34 8.56 6.94 7.08
C MET A 34 8.08 8.37 7.38
N ARG A 35 6.80 8.54 7.69
CA ARG A 35 6.25 9.83 8.05
C ARG A 35 6.92 10.42 9.29
N ARG A 36 7.14 9.61 10.31
CA ARG A 36 7.80 10.04 11.54
C ARG A 36 9.21 10.57 11.26
N ARG A 37 9.99 9.85 10.47
CA ARG A 37 11.34 10.26 10.10
C ARG A 37 11.34 11.54 9.28
N MET A 38 10.41 11.68 8.36
CA MET A 38 10.27 12.90 7.56
C MET A 38 9.91 14.10 8.42
N GLN A 39 9.03 13.94 9.41
CA GLN A 39 8.68 14.99 10.35
C GLN A 39 9.90 15.41 11.17
N CYS A 40 10.67 14.46 11.69
CA CYS A 40 11.87 14.74 12.48
C CYS A 40 12.94 15.46 11.66
N ALA A 41 13.03 15.20 10.37
CA ALA A 41 13.99 15.83 9.45
C ALA A 41 13.45 17.09 8.77
N SER A 42 12.23 17.53 9.11
CA SER A 42 11.55 18.68 8.50
C SER A 42 11.38 18.55 6.97
N LEU A 43 11.08 17.32 6.50
CA LEU A 43 10.94 17.01 5.09
C LEU A 43 9.49 16.84 4.65
N ILE A 44 8.53 17.07 5.53
CA ILE A 44 7.11 16.96 5.17
C ILE A 44 6.75 18.10 4.22
N ASN A 45 6.08 17.74 3.12
CA ASN A 45 5.56 18.73 2.18
C ASN A 45 4.48 19.57 2.86
N PRO A 46 4.63 20.89 2.96
CA PRO A 46 3.65 21.75 3.61
C PRO A 46 2.39 21.99 2.78
N SER A 47 2.38 21.59 1.50
CA SER A 47 1.22 21.76 0.64
C SER A 47 0.04 20.93 1.14
N LYS A 48 -1.14 21.55 1.09
CA LYS A 48 -2.42 20.88 1.39
C LYS A 48 -3.11 20.36 0.13
N GLU A 49 -2.53 20.61 -1.02
CA GLU A 49 -3.08 20.13 -2.28
C GLU A 49 -2.88 18.61 -2.39
N LYS A 50 -3.88 17.95 -2.95
CA LYS A 50 -3.81 16.52 -3.23
C LYS A 50 -2.73 16.28 -4.29
N GLY A 51 -1.82 15.36 -3.99
CA GLY A 51 -0.78 14.97 -4.92
C GLY A 51 -1.32 14.17 -6.11
N THR A 52 -0.42 13.86 -7.02
CA THR A 52 -0.72 13.03 -8.18
C THR A 52 0.05 11.72 -8.09
N VAL A 53 -0.49 10.67 -8.70
CA VAL A 53 0.14 9.36 -8.79
C VAL A 53 0.35 9.02 -10.25
N LYS A 54 1.57 8.64 -10.60
CA LYS A 54 1.92 8.17 -11.94
C LYS A 54 2.47 6.75 -11.84
N PHE A 55 1.91 5.83 -12.60
CA PHE A 55 2.39 4.44 -12.65
C PHE A 55 3.37 4.29 -13.80
N ILE A 56 4.54 3.75 -13.50
CA ILE A 56 5.62 3.51 -14.46
C ILE A 56 5.98 2.02 -14.35
N ASN A 57 5.73 1.27 -15.40
CA ASN A 57 6.00 -0.16 -15.46
C ASN A 57 6.87 -0.49 -16.66
N SER A 58 7.63 -1.58 -16.55
CA SER A 58 8.41 -2.11 -17.68
C SER A 58 7.51 -2.52 -18.85
N LYS A 59 6.29 -2.97 -18.54
CA LYS A 59 5.24 -3.22 -19.54
C LYS A 59 4.27 -2.03 -19.53
N ASP A 60 4.51 -1.07 -20.39
CA ASP A 60 3.74 0.17 -20.44
C ASP A 60 2.49 0.00 -21.32
N THR A 61 1.49 -0.70 -20.77
CA THR A 61 0.19 -0.90 -21.41
C THR A 61 -0.91 -0.28 -20.55
N GLU A 62 -2.03 0.07 -21.21
CA GLU A 62 -3.19 0.60 -20.50
C GLU A 62 -3.74 -0.42 -19.49
N GLU A 63 -3.73 -1.70 -19.83
CA GLU A 63 -4.16 -2.78 -18.94
C GLU A 63 -3.35 -2.80 -17.64
N GLU A 64 -2.03 -2.64 -17.73
CA GLU A 64 -1.17 -2.59 -16.53
C GLU A 64 -1.45 -1.34 -15.69
N ARG A 65 -1.70 -0.20 -16.32
CA ARG A 65 -2.05 1.03 -15.59
C ARG A 65 -3.39 0.89 -14.88
N GLU A 66 -4.39 0.31 -15.53
CA GLU A 66 -5.70 0.05 -14.94
C GLU A 66 -5.59 -0.91 -13.75
N LEU A 67 -4.76 -1.94 -13.87
CA LEU A 67 -4.50 -2.87 -12.77
C LEU A 67 -3.86 -2.16 -11.58
N CYS A 68 -2.89 -1.30 -11.82
CA CYS A 68 -2.25 -0.51 -10.76
C CYS A 68 -3.26 0.39 -10.04
N GLU A 69 -4.13 1.07 -10.77
CA GLU A 69 -5.18 1.90 -10.18
C GLU A 69 -6.16 1.06 -9.35
N PHE A 70 -6.56 -0.09 -9.87
CA PHE A 70 -7.43 -1.01 -9.15
C PHE A 70 -6.81 -1.42 -7.81
N LEU A 71 -5.54 -1.82 -7.81
CA LEU A 71 -4.83 -2.25 -6.60
C LEU A 71 -4.65 -1.10 -5.60
N LEU A 72 -4.34 0.10 -6.09
CA LEU A 72 -4.17 1.28 -5.23
C LEU A 72 -5.47 1.62 -4.48
N ASN A 73 -6.61 1.45 -5.13
CA ASN A 73 -7.92 1.78 -4.56
C ASN A 73 -8.59 0.60 -3.85
N LEU A 74 -7.91 -0.55 -3.79
CA LEU A 74 -8.44 -1.73 -3.14
C LEU A 74 -8.52 -1.51 -1.63
N LYS A 75 -9.69 -1.77 -1.05
CA LYS A 75 -9.87 -1.71 0.41
C LYS A 75 -9.43 -3.04 1.03
N MET A 76 -8.38 -2.97 1.82
CA MET A 76 -7.81 -4.14 2.48
C MET A 76 -8.17 -4.23 3.96
#